data_930dae7089bb885336aa90f57c9e9ad3
#
_entry.id   930dae7089bb885336aa90f57c9e9ad3
#
_cell.length_a   1.000
_cell.length_b   1.000
_cell.length_c   1.000
_cell.angle_alpha   90.00
_cell.angle_beta   90.00
_cell.angle_gamma   90.00
#
_symmetry.space_group_name_H-M   'P 1'
#
loop_
_entity.id
_entity.type
_entity.pdbx_description
1 polymer ?
#
loop_
_entity_poly.entity_id
_entity_poly.type
_entity_poly.pdbx_seq_one_letter_code
_entity_poly.pdbx_strand_id
1 'polypeptide(L)'
;MDRRQFLRRSSLLAAGAALPFTNLLGRASGNFTELRRNVGYFTERGGTIGWLASENAMAVIDSQFPETARNCLNGLRDKSDHPLDLLINTHHHGDHTSGNPIFKGMAETMAGHENVPKLMKKANKESDEGEPNTAYPTTTYADSWQMDLGDEKLHAKYYGRGHTSGDSVIYFEKANVVHMGDLVFNRMNPYTDRPAGASIMNWIKILETVASEYPADAMYIFGHGKPEYGVTGSKKDLGVMRDYLSAIIEYVKQGVDKGLSKKEITDKKVLDGFDNFLYADFWTLPDNLGVAYEEVTQS
;
A
#
# COMPACT_ATOMS: atom_id res chain seq x y z
N MET A 1 12.53 11.19 11.59
CA MET A 1 11.87 12.13 10.64
C MET A 1 10.41 12.22 11.04
N ASP A 2 9.85 13.43 11.09
CA ASP A 2 8.47 13.65 11.52
C ASP A 2 7.48 13.27 10.38
N ARG A 3 6.32 12.70 10.74
CA ARG A 3 5.19 12.36 9.86
C ARG A 3 4.76 13.52 8.95
N ARG A 4 4.91 14.77 9.43
CA ARG A 4 4.68 15.99 8.64
C ARG A 4 5.62 16.11 7.44
N GLN A 5 6.84 15.62 7.54
CA GLN A 5 7.80 15.60 6.44
C GLN A 5 7.49 14.51 5.42
N PHE A 6 6.88 13.38 5.84
CA PHE A 6 6.39 12.35 4.93
C PHE A 6 5.27 12.89 4.03
N LEU A 7 4.22 13.49 4.61
CA LEU A 7 3.10 14.05 3.84
C LEU A 7 3.54 15.17 2.88
N ARG A 8 4.46 16.03 3.30
CA ARG A 8 5.04 17.09 2.45
C ARG A 8 5.93 16.54 1.33
N ARG A 9 6.65 15.44 1.56
CA ARG A 9 7.60 14.86 0.59
C ARG A 9 6.95 13.89 -0.37
N SER A 10 5.89 13.18 0.04
CA SER A 10 5.03 12.43 -0.90
C SER A 10 4.41 13.35 -1.97
N SER A 11 4.18 14.64 -1.64
CA SER A 11 3.72 15.66 -2.58
C SER A 11 4.84 16.17 -3.51
N LEU A 12 6.13 16.02 -3.17
CA LEU A 12 7.27 16.59 -3.89
C LEU A 12 7.93 15.63 -4.90
N LEU A 13 7.61 14.33 -4.88
CA LEU A 13 8.07 13.37 -5.90
C LEU A 13 7.47 13.62 -7.32
N ALA A 14 6.67 14.68 -7.49
CA ALA A 14 6.09 15.10 -8.76
C ALA A 14 6.88 16.19 -9.51
N ALA A 15 8.06 16.61 -9.04
CA ALA A 15 8.86 17.66 -9.68
C ALA A 15 10.06 17.07 -10.45
N GLY A 16 9.78 16.37 -11.55
CA GLY A 16 10.79 15.91 -12.50
C GLY A 16 10.30 15.97 -13.93
N ALA A 17 10.75 17.04 -14.68
CA ALA A 17 10.59 17.28 -16.10
C ALA A 17 9.22 17.79 -16.57
N ALA A 18 9.07 19.12 -16.59
CA ALA A 18 8.07 19.80 -17.43
C ALA A 18 8.47 19.68 -18.92
N LEU A 19 7.79 18.80 -19.65
CA LEU A 19 7.70 18.86 -21.10
C LEU A 19 6.40 19.60 -21.49
N PRO A 20 6.35 20.32 -22.63
CA PRO A 20 5.22 21.19 -22.96
C PRO A 20 3.95 20.37 -23.22
N PHE A 21 2.87 20.75 -22.52
CA PHE A 21 1.53 20.22 -22.75
C PHE A 21 1.06 20.54 -24.16
N THR A 22 1.07 19.56 -25.04
CA THR A 22 0.20 19.55 -26.21
C THR A 22 -1.10 18.86 -25.82
N ASN A 23 -2.21 19.62 -25.85
CA ASN A 23 -3.56 19.12 -25.71
C ASN A 23 -3.80 17.99 -26.72
N LEU A 24 -3.81 16.75 -26.28
CA LEU A 24 -4.48 15.67 -26.96
C LEU A 24 -5.50 15.10 -25.97
N LEU A 25 -6.80 15.26 -26.29
CA LEU A 25 -7.88 14.42 -25.80
C LEU A 25 -7.60 12.99 -26.28
N GLY A 26 -6.71 12.29 -25.63
CA GLY A 26 -6.28 10.94 -25.90
C GLY A 26 -6.50 10.08 -24.66
N ARG A 27 -7.43 9.15 -24.82
CA ARG A 27 -7.75 8.02 -23.93
C ARG A 27 -6.68 7.70 -22.89
N ALA A 28 -7.06 7.77 -21.61
CA ALA A 28 -6.26 7.35 -20.46
C ALA A 28 -6.07 5.81 -20.39
N SER A 29 -5.62 5.17 -21.48
CA SER A 29 -5.39 3.72 -21.50
C SER A 29 -3.99 3.31 -21.03
N GLY A 30 -3.07 4.28 -20.79
CA GLY A 30 -1.66 3.97 -20.51
C GLY A 30 -1.36 3.47 -19.10
N ASN A 31 -2.24 3.71 -18.12
CA ASN A 31 -1.99 3.42 -16.71
C ASN A 31 -2.77 2.20 -16.17
N PHE A 32 -3.60 1.56 -17.03
CA PHE A 32 -4.37 0.37 -16.68
C PHE A 32 -3.69 -0.89 -17.19
N THR A 33 -3.55 -1.87 -16.33
CA THR A 33 -3.11 -3.22 -16.70
C THR A 33 -4.10 -4.24 -16.16
N GLU A 34 -4.71 -5.02 -17.05
CA GLU A 34 -5.51 -6.16 -16.67
C GLU A 34 -4.59 -7.37 -16.40
N LEU A 35 -4.87 -8.12 -15.35
CA LEU A 35 -4.15 -9.33 -14.97
C LEU A 35 -4.95 -10.58 -15.31
N ARG A 36 -6.11 -10.76 -14.68
CA ARG A 36 -6.98 -11.94 -14.85
C ARG A 36 -8.44 -11.58 -14.64
N ARG A 37 -9.34 -12.08 -15.47
CA ARG A 37 -10.80 -12.04 -15.27
C ARG A 37 -11.33 -10.65 -14.91
N ASN A 38 -10.96 -9.64 -15.69
CA ASN A 38 -11.35 -8.25 -15.46
C ASN A 38 -10.86 -7.66 -14.12
N VAL A 39 -9.89 -8.29 -13.49
CA VAL A 39 -9.14 -7.77 -12.34
C VAL A 39 -7.78 -7.28 -12.82
N GLY A 40 -7.38 -6.11 -12.33
CA GLY A 40 -6.11 -5.51 -12.69
C GLY A 40 -5.67 -4.41 -11.73
N TYR A 41 -4.76 -3.59 -12.19
CA TYR A 41 -4.25 -2.45 -11.45
C TYR A 41 -4.14 -1.18 -12.29
N PHE A 42 -4.13 -0.05 -11.60
CA PHE A 42 -3.90 1.27 -12.16
C PHE A 42 -2.79 1.97 -11.39
N THR A 43 -1.86 2.60 -12.12
CA THR A 43 -0.75 3.36 -11.54
C THR A 43 -0.65 4.74 -12.19
N GLU A 44 -0.58 5.79 -11.36
CA GLU A 44 -0.29 7.14 -11.82
C GLU A 44 0.57 7.88 -10.79
N ARG A 45 0.01 8.24 -9.64
CA ARG A 45 0.71 8.88 -8.54
C ARG A 45 0.23 8.33 -7.20
N GLY A 46 1.16 8.01 -6.30
CA GLY A 46 0.87 7.38 -5.00
C GLY A 46 0.89 5.86 -5.07
N GLY A 47 0.14 5.23 -4.20
CA GLY A 47 0.03 3.78 -4.16
C GLY A 47 -0.70 3.18 -5.36
N THR A 48 -0.57 1.89 -5.54
CA THR A 48 -1.24 1.17 -6.64
C THR A 48 -2.73 0.99 -6.35
N ILE A 49 -3.61 1.39 -7.28
CA ILE A 49 -5.03 1.06 -7.20
C ILE A 49 -5.24 -0.34 -7.82
N GLY A 50 -5.89 -1.25 -7.07
CA GLY A 50 -6.45 -2.47 -7.62
C GLY A 50 -7.86 -2.21 -8.17
N TRP A 51 -8.29 -2.94 -9.19
CA TRP A 51 -9.64 -2.80 -9.73
C TRP A 51 -10.22 -4.13 -10.24
N LEU A 52 -11.55 -4.21 -10.20
CA LEU A 52 -12.40 -5.16 -10.92
C LEU A 52 -13.38 -4.33 -11.76
N ALA A 53 -13.53 -4.64 -13.05
CA ALA A 53 -14.51 -4.01 -13.92
C ALA A 53 -15.09 -5.04 -14.89
N SER A 54 -16.20 -5.66 -14.50
CA SER A 54 -16.94 -6.66 -15.29
C SER A 54 -18.34 -6.15 -15.63
N GLU A 55 -19.09 -6.93 -16.39
CA GLU A 55 -20.52 -6.66 -16.64
C GLU A 55 -21.38 -6.80 -15.39
N ASN A 56 -20.90 -7.54 -14.39
CA ASN A 56 -21.67 -7.92 -13.21
C ASN A 56 -21.21 -7.22 -11.92
N ALA A 57 -20.03 -6.56 -11.92
CA ALA A 57 -19.51 -5.86 -10.75
C ALA A 57 -18.40 -4.87 -11.10
N MET A 58 -18.27 -3.84 -10.28
CA MET A 58 -17.14 -2.91 -10.29
C MET A 58 -16.63 -2.67 -8.87
N ALA A 59 -15.32 -2.85 -8.64
CA ALA A 59 -14.69 -2.60 -7.36
C ALA A 59 -13.35 -1.89 -7.52
N VAL A 60 -12.99 -1.09 -6.52
CA VAL A 60 -11.74 -0.32 -6.44
C VAL A 60 -11.08 -0.60 -5.10
N ILE A 61 -9.78 -0.91 -5.13
CA ILE A 61 -8.93 -1.10 -3.95
C ILE A 61 -7.96 0.08 -3.90
N ASP A 62 -8.07 0.90 -2.86
CA ASP A 62 -7.38 2.17 -2.69
C ASP A 62 -7.79 3.23 -3.72
N SER A 63 -7.34 4.47 -3.55
CA SER A 63 -7.86 5.58 -4.35
C SER A 63 -6.83 6.63 -4.76
N GLN A 64 -5.56 6.47 -4.36
CA GLN A 64 -4.51 7.46 -4.62
C GLN A 64 -4.90 8.89 -4.18
N PHE A 65 -4.71 9.88 -5.06
CA PHE A 65 -5.06 11.29 -4.86
C PHE A 65 -6.29 11.68 -5.69
N PRO A 66 -6.98 12.81 -5.40
CA PRO A 66 -8.24 13.16 -6.05
C PRO A 66 -8.19 13.24 -7.59
N GLU A 67 -7.08 13.74 -8.15
CA GLU A 67 -6.90 13.83 -9.60
C GLU A 67 -6.76 12.45 -10.24
N THR A 68 -5.85 11.63 -9.72
CA THR A 68 -5.59 10.28 -10.24
C THR A 68 -6.75 9.32 -9.99
N ALA A 69 -7.45 9.49 -8.85
CA ALA A 69 -8.72 8.78 -8.57
C ALA A 69 -9.78 9.06 -9.65
N ARG A 70 -9.89 10.32 -10.10
CA ARG A 70 -10.82 10.69 -11.18
C ARG A 70 -10.41 10.06 -12.51
N ASN A 71 -9.11 10.04 -12.82
CA ASN A 71 -8.59 9.38 -14.02
C ASN A 71 -8.87 7.88 -13.98
N CYS A 72 -8.65 7.23 -12.84
CA CYS A 72 -8.99 5.83 -12.61
C CYS A 72 -10.49 5.58 -12.84
N LEU A 73 -11.36 6.34 -12.19
CA LEU A 73 -12.81 6.20 -12.32
C LEU A 73 -13.28 6.35 -13.79
N ASN A 74 -12.74 7.33 -14.52
CA ASN A 74 -13.08 7.52 -15.94
C ASN A 74 -12.65 6.30 -16.78
N GLY A 75 -11.44 5.78 -16.57
CA GLY A 75 -10.96 4.61 -17.27
C GLY A 75 -11.73 3.31 -16.92
N LEU A 76 -12.26 3.20 -15.68
CA LEU A 76 -13.14 2.09 -15.32
C LEU A 76 -14.49 2.16 -16.02
N ARG A 77 -15.06 3.37 -16.15
CA ARG A 77 -16.30 3.59 -16.91
C ARG A 77 -16.15 3.31 -18.39
N ASP A 78 -14.94 3.45 -18.95
CA ASP A 78 -14.67 3.02 -20.33
C ASP A 78 -14.63 1.48 -20.48
N LYS A 79 -14.48 0.75 -19.36
CA LYS A 79 -14.41 -0.72 -19.31
C LYS A 79 -15.76 -1.37 -18.99
N SER A 80 -16.57 -0.73 -18.15
CA SER A 80 -17.86 -1.27 -17.69
C SER A 80 -18.84 -0.15 -17.35
N ASP A 81 -20.11 -0.34 -17.72
CA ASP A 81 -21.23 0.52 -17.33
C ASP A 81 -21.81 0.14 -15.95
N HIS A 82 -21.29 -0.91 -15.30
CA HIS A 82 -21.79 -1.34 -14.00
C HIS A 82 -21.55 -0.25 -12.95
N PRO A 83 -22.51 -0.01 -12.03
CA PRO A 83 -22.30 0.87 -10.89
C PRO A 83 -21.10 0.41 -10.04
N LEU A 84 -20.49 1.33 -9.29
CA LEU A 84 -19.41 1.00 -8.38
C LEU A 84 -19.96 0.36 -7.10
N ASP A 85 -19.77 -0.92 -6.91
CA ASP A 85 -20.23 -1.67 -5.74
C ASP A 85 -19.34 -1.40 -4.52
N LEU A 86 -18.02 -1.32 -4.73
CA LEU A 86 -17.08 -1.29 -3.64
C LEU A 86 -15.90 -0.33 -3.86
N LEU A 87 -15.62 0.49 -2.86
CA LEU A 87 -14.29 1.02 -2.58
C LEU A 87 -13.79 0.41 -1.27
N ILE A 88 -12.62 -0.21 -1.28
CA ILE A 88 -11.99 -0.73 -0.05
C ILE A 88 -10.57 -0.19 0.10
N ASN A 89 -10.21 0.29 1.28
CA ASN A 89 -8.86 0.76 1.56
C ASN A 89 -8.03 -0.33 2.25
N THR A 90 -6.82 -0.55 1.73
CA THR A 90 -5.84 -1.48 2.33
C THR A 90 -5.32 -0.96 3.66
N HIS A 91 -5.07 0.34 3.76
CA HIS A 91 -4.62 1.04 4.97
C HIS A 91 -4.95 2.54 4.88
N HIS A 92 -4.43 3.37 5.79
CA HIS A 92 -4.90 4.74 6.02
C HIS A 92 -4.08 5.84 5.33
N HIS A 93 -2.93 5.56 4.71
CA HIS A 93 -2.06 6.61 4.17
C HIS A 93 -2.71 7.40 3.04
N GLY A 94 -2.33 8.68 2.94
CA GLY A 94 -2.96 9.63 2.03
C GLY A 94 -2.82 9.28 0.56
N ASP A 95 -1.73 8.66 0.15
CA ASP A 95 -1.51 8.18 -1.22
C ASP A 95 -2.31 6.90 -1.57
N HIS A 96 -3.10 6.38 -0.61
CA HIS A 96 -4.07 5.30 -0.79
C HIS A 96 -5.52 5.74 -0.53
N THR A 97 -5.74 6.89 0.17
CA THR A 97 -7.07 7.27 0.66
C THR A 97 -7.51 8.68 0.30
N SER A 98 -6.60 9.57 -0.13
CA SER A 98 -6.94 10.96 -0.44
C SER A 98 -7.94 11.08 -1.61
N GLY A 99 -7.99 10.10 -2.49
CA GLY A 99 -8.96 10.02 -3.59
C GLY A 99 -10.34 9.51 -3.19
N ASN A 100 -10.55 9.01 -1.97
CA ASN A 100 -11.83 8.49 -1.49
C ASN A 100 -13.04 9.42 -1.75
N PRO A 101 -12.93 10.76 -1.60
CA PRO A 101 -14.02 11.68 -1.89
C PRO A 101 -14.55 11.61 -3.33
N ILE A 102 -13.73 11.20 -4.30
CA ILE A 102 -14.14 11.04 -5.70
C ILE A 102 -15.13 9.88 -5.86
N PHE A 103 -14.99 8.84 -5.05
CA PHE A 103 -15.85 7.65 -5.06
C PHE A 103 -17.03 7.75 -4.10
N LYS A 104 -16.98 8.70 -3.15
CA LYS A 104 -18.05 8.90 -2.16
C LYS A 104 -19.38 9.21 -2.84
N GLY A 105 -20.41 8.46 -2.49
CA GLY A 105 -21.75 8.57 -3.08
C GLY A 105 -21.90 7.88 -4.44
N MET A 106 -20.83 7.28 -4.97
CA MET A 106 -20.86 6.40 -6.13
C MET A 106 -20.64 4.94 -5.73
N ALA A 107 -19.70 4.68 -4.83
CA ALA A 107 -19.53 3.35 -4.25
C ALA A 107 -20.70 3.02 -3.32
N GLU A 108 -21.36 1.88 -3.54
CA GLU A 108 -22.41 1.37 -2.65
C GLU A 108 -21.84 1.08 -1.26
N THR A 109 -20.65 0.47 -1.22
CA THR A 109 -19.92 0.16 0.00
C THR A 109 -18.55 0.83 0.01
N MET A 110 -18.20 1.48 1.12
CA MET A 110 -16.84 1.93 1.43
C MET A 110 -16.33 1.16 2.63
N ALA A 111 -15.36 0.24 2.41
CA ALA A 111 -14.88 -0.68 3.42
C ALA A 111 -13.41 -0.46 3.80
N GLY A 112 -13.01 -1.00 4.96
CA GLY A 112 -11.64 -1.02 5.45
C GLY A 112 -11.54 -1.62 6.84
N HIS A 113 -10.33 -2.03 7.25
CA HIS A 113 -10.11 -2.45 8.63
C HIS A 113 -10.50 -1.33 9.62
N GLU A 114 -11.03 -1.68 10.80
CA GLU A 114 -11.57 -0.70 11.77
C GLU A 114 -10.58 0.38 12.21
N ASN A 115 -9.27 0.13 12.11
CA ASN A 115 -8.24 1.10 12.41
C ASN A 115 -8.04 2.12 11.28
N VAL A 116 -8.43 1.83 10.04
CA VAL A 116 -8.25 2.74 8.90
C VAL A 116 -8.94 4.09 9.15
N PRO A 117 -10.26 4.17 9.40
CA PRO A 117 -10.91 5.45 9.66
C PRO A 117 -10.41 6.13 10.95
N LYS A 118 -9.97 5.36 11.97
CA LYS A 118 -9.40 5.91 13.21
C LYS A 118 -8.06 6.62 12.92
N LEU A 119 -7.19 5.98 12.16
CA LEU A 119 -5.88 6.50 11.78
C LEU A 119 -5.99 7.67 10.80
N MET A 120 -6.89 7.62 9.81
CA MET A 120 -7.19 8.75 8.93
C MET A 120 -7.63 9.98 9.73
N LYS A 121 -8.56 9.83 10.69
CA LYS A 121 -9.01 10.93 11.56
C LYS A 121 -7.87 11.49 12.41
N LYS A 122 -6.99 10.63 12.93
CA LYS A 122 -5.82 11.05 13.68
C LYS A 122 -4.87 11.86 12.78
N ALA A 123 -4.59 11.37 11.58
CA ALA A 123 -3.74 12.05 10.62
C ALA A 123 -4.27 13.44 10.23
N ASN A 124 -5.58 13.55 9.99
CA ASN A 124 -6.23 14.82 9.63
C ASN A 124 -6.17 15.86 10.76
N LYS A 125 -6.34 15.44 12.02
CA LYS A 125 -6.21 16.33 13.19
C LYS A 125 -4.78 16.87 13.39
N GLU A 126 -3.78 16.10 12.98
CA GLU A 126 -2.37 16.45 13.07
C GLU A 126 -1.88 17.26 11.85
N SER A 127 -2.74 17.44 10.84
CA SER A 127 -2.46 18.22 9.64
C SER A 127 -2.65 19.72 9.89
N ASP A 128 -1.69 20.55 9.46
CA ASP A 128 -1.79 22.02 9.50
C ASP A 128 -2.75 22.60 8.44
N GLU A 129 -3.27 21.78 7.52
CA GLU A 129 -4.12 22.20 6.39
C GLU A 129 -5.63 22.22 6.75
N GLY A 130 -5.99 22.00 8.01
CA GLY A 130 -7.38 21.86 8.47
C GLY A 130 -7.97 20.47 8.16
N GLU A 131 -9.29 20.32 8.33
CA GLU A 131 -9.97 19.07 7.93
C GLU A 131 -10.10 19.03 6.40
N PRO A 132 -9.32 18.18 5.71
CA PRO A 132 -9.46 18.03 4.28
C PRO A 132 -10.83 17.42 3.97
N ASN A 133 -11.34 17.64 2.75
CA ASN A 133 -12.51 16.91 2.27
C ASN A 133 -12.17 15.41 2.23
N THR A 134 -12.47 14.70 3.33
CA THR A 134 -12.10 13.30 3.52
C THR A 134 -13.34 12.42 3.52
N ALA A 135 -13.28 11.28 2.86
CA ALA A 135 -14.27 10.23 2.94
C ALA A 135 -13.67 9.00 3.63
N TYR A 136 -14.29 8.62 4.73
CA TYR A 136 -13.85 7.49 5.54
C TYR A 136 -14.61 6.22 5.18
N PRO A 137 -13.95 5.03 5.25
CA PRO A 137 -14.67 3.76 5.25
C PRO A 137 -15.79 3.75 6.31
N THR A 138 -16.99 3.35 5.90
CA THR A 138 -18.19 3.26 6.76
C THR A 138 -18.48 1.81 7.15
N THR A 139 -18.13 0.86 6.30
CA THR A 139 -18.14 -0.57 6.60
C THR A 139 -16.78 -0.98 7.14
N THR A 140 -16.73 -1.45 8.40
CA THR A 140 -15.45 -1.81 9.02
C THR A 140 -15.48 -3.24 9.56
N TYR A 141 -14.29 -3.86 9.62
CA TYR A 141 -14.08 -5.20 10.17
C TYR A 141 -12.82 -5.23 11.05
N ALA A 142 -12.77 -6.18 11.99
CA ALA A 142 -11.62 -6.38 12.86
C ALA A 142 -10.61 -7.39 12.29
N ASP A 143 -11.11 -8.54 11.82
CA ASP A 143 -10.24 -9.64 11.35
C ASP A 143 -10.37 -9.89 9.86
N SER A 144 -11.60 -10.03 9.36
CA SER A 144 -11.87 -10.33 7.95
C SER A 144 -13.24 -9.83 7.51
N TRP A 145 -13.38 -9.65 6.21
CA TRP A 145 -14.62 -9.27 5.56
C TRP A 145 -14.64 -9.85 4.14
N GLN A 146 -15.82 -10.04 3.57
CA GLN A 146 -15.99 -10.53 2.20
C GLN A 146 -17.19 -9.92 1.53
N MET A 147 -17.16 -9.89 0.19
CA MET A 147 -18.26 -9.43 -0.65
C MET A 147 -18.34 -10.26 -1.91
N ASP A 148 -19.56 -10.68 -2.27
CA ASP A 148 -19.84 -11.29 -3.58
C ASP A 148 -19.97 -10.17 -4.62
N LEU A 149 -19.20 -10.24 -5.69
CA LEU A 149 -19.09 -9.26 -6.76
C LEU A 149 -19.43 -9.92 -8.10
N GLY A 150 -20.68 -10.34 -8.26
CA GLY A 150 -21.14 -11.05 -9.43
C GLY A 150 -20.49 -12.42 -9.60
N ASP A 151 -19.63 -12.58 -10.60
CA ASP A 151 -18.88 -13.80 -10.87
C ASP A 151 -17.51 -13.84 -10.16
N GLU A 152 -17.24 -12.86 -9.28
CA GLU A 152 -16.04 -12.78 -8.46
C GLU A 152 -16.42 -12.74 -6.97
N LYS A 153 -15.50 -13.14 -6.10
CA LYS A 153 -15.62 -12.97 -4.65
C LYS A 153 -14.38 -12.32 -4.08
N LEU A 154 -14.59 -11.22 -3.37
CA LEU A 154 -13.51 -10.49 -2.74
C LEU A 154 -13.46 -10.84 -1.24
N HIS A 155 -12.26 -11.13 -0.77
CA HIS A 155 -11.94 -11.32 0.64
C HIS A 155 -10.96 -10.26 1.09
N ALA A 156 -11.22 -9.64 2.24
CA ALA A 156 -10.30 -8.74 2.93
C ALA A 156 -9.90 -9.38 4.26
N LYS A 157 -8.60 -9.40 4.56
CA LYS A 157 -8.10 -10.04 5.78
C LYS A 157 -6.99 -9.21 6.42
N TYR A 158 -7.13 -9.00 7.73
CA TYR A 158 -6.12 -8.40 8.58
C TYR A 158 -5.28 -9.49 9.24
N TYR A 159 -3.97 -9.40 9.14
CA TYR A 159 -3.03 -10.36 9.72
C TYR A 159 -2.26 -9.80 10.92
N GLY A 160 -2.68 -8.66 11.42
CA GLY A 160 -1.97 -7.95 12.47
C GLY A 160 -1.19 -6.74 11.95
N ARG A 161 -0.46 -6.10 12.82
CA ARG A 161 0.31 -4.89 12.54
C ARG A 161 1.53 -5.20 11.66
N GLY A 162 1.63 -4.58 10.51
CA GLY A 162 2.79 -4.68 9.62
C GLY A 162 3.39 -3.30 9.34
N HIS A 163 3.07 -2.74 8.20
CA HIS A 163 3.40 -1.37 7.78
C HIS A 163 2.69 -0.32 8.64
N THR A 164 1.44 -0.61 9.03
CA THR A 164 0.61 0.13 9.98
C THR A 164 -0.12 -0.84 10.93
N SER A 165 -1.06 -0.35 11.71
CA SER A 165 -1.99 -1.20 12.48
C SER A 165 -3.34 -1.42 11.79
N GLY A 166 -3.46 -1.11 10.50
CA GLY A 166 -4.71 -1.23 9.74
C GLY A 166 -4.55 -1.93 8.39
N ASP A 167 -3.43 -2.61 8.15
CA ASP A 167 -3.10 -3.19 6.85
C ASP A 167 -3.98 -4.40 6.52
N SER A 168 -4.64 -4.38 5.38
CA SER A 168 -5.45 -5.48 4.90
C SER A 168 -4.92 -6.04 3.58
N VAL A 169 -4.91 -7.36 3.47
CA VAL A 169 -4.68 -8.08 2.22
C VAL A 169 -6.03 -8.32 1.56
N ILE A 170 -6.15 -7.96 0.29
CA ILE A 170 -7.40 -8.09 -0.48
C ILE A 170 -7.20 -9.17 -1.54
N TYR A 171 -8.06 -10.18 -1.54
CA TYR A 171 -7.98 -11.33 -2.43
C TYR A 171 -9.20 -11.45 -3.33
N PHE A 172 -8.99 -11.44 -4.63
CA PHE A 172 -9.97 -11.79 -5.67
C PHE A 172 -9.88 -13.29 -5.91
N GLU A 173 -10.87 -14.04 -5.39
CA GLU A 173 -10.81 -15.50 -5.31
C GLU A 173 -10.76 -16.17 -6.68
N LYS A 174 -11.67 -15.79 -7.59
CA LYS A 174 -11.79 -16.43 -8.91
C LYS A 174 -10.68 -15.97 -9.88
N ALA A 175 -10.26 -14.73 -9.78
CA ALA A 175 -9.12 -14.21 -10.55
C ALA A 175 -7.79 -14.73 -9.99
N ASN A 176 -7.75 -15.19 -8.75
CA ASN A 176 -6.53 -15.59 -8.04
C ASN A 176 -5.49 -14.45 -8.04
N VAL A 177 -5.95 -13.26 -7.65
CA VAL A 177 -5.13 -12.03 -7.55
C VAL A 177 -5.21 -11.50 -6.13
N VAL A 178 -4.06 -11.18 -5.53
CA VAL A 178 -3.91 -10.69 -4.16
C VAL A 178 -3.34 -9.28 -4.19
N HIS A 179 -4.05 -8.31 -3.63
CA HIS A 179 -3.53 -6.95 -3.42
C HIS A 179 -2.97 -6.82 -2.00
N MET A 180 -1.68 -6.50 -1.93
CA MET A 180 -0.93 -6.46 -0.66
C MET A 180 -0.92 -5.08 0.00
N GLY A 181 -1.37 -4.03 -0.72
CA GLY A 181 -1.10 -2.67 -0.25
C GLY A 181 0.38 -2.48 0.07
N ASP A 182 0.67 -1.69 1.08
CA ASP A 182 2.03 -1.37 1.53
C ASP A 182 2.68 -2.43 2.44
N LEU A 183 2.06 -3.61 2.51
CA LEU A 183 2.77 -4.79 3.01
C LEU A 183 3.90 -5.23 2.06
N VAL A 184 3.93 -4.70 0.82
CA VAL A 184 5.06 -4.92 -0.10
C VAL A 184 5.44 -3.64 -0.83
N PHE A 185 6.69 -3.23 -0.60
CA PHE A 185 7.44 -2.23 -1.37
C PHE A 185 8.43 -2.99 -2.27
N ASN A 186 8.09 -3.18 -3.53
CA ASN A 186 8.85 -4.07 -4.41
C ASN A 186 10.26 -3.52 -4.73
N ARG A 187 11.28 -4.04 -4.05
CA ARG A 187 12.69 -3.58 -4.10
C ARG A 187 12.85 -2.09 -3.74
N MET A 188 12.03 -1.63 -2.82
CA MET A 188 12.15 -0.29 -2.24
C MET A 188 12.33 -0.43 -0.73
N ASN A 189 13.06 0.51 -0.13
CA ASN A 189 13.10 0.64 1.32
C ASN A 189 11.69 1.01 1.83
N PRO A 190 11.05 0.18 2.66
CA PRO A 190 9.66 0.40 3.05
C PRO A 190 9.53 1.54 4.08
N TYR A 191 8.44 2.25 4.03
CA TYR A 191 8.06 3.13 5.11
C TYR A 191 7.46 2.31 6.27
N THR A 192 7.95 2.52 7.48
CA THR A 192 7.47 1.85 8.71
C THR A 192 6.81 2.87 9.62
N ASP A 193 5.46 2.96 9.60
CA ASP A 193 4.73 3.96 10.38
C ASP A 193 4.57 3.54 11.85
N ARG A 194 5.65 3.71 12.62
CA ARG A 194 5.65 3.38 14.06
C ARG A 194 4.57 4.12 14.85
N PRO A 195 4.29 5.42 14.64
CA PRO A 195 3.19 6.16 15.27
C PRO A 195 1.80 5.60 14.94
N ALA A 196 1.62 4.97 13.79
CA ALA A 196 0.38 4.26 13.41
C ALA A 196 0.40 2.78 13.80
N GLY A 197 1.40 2.34 14.57
CA GLY A 197 1.45 1.01 15.16
C GLY A 197 2.18 -0.04 14.33
N ALA A 198 3.03 0.34 13.39
CA ALA A 198 3.84 -0.61 12.62
C ALA A 198 4.66 -1.55 13.50
N SER A 199 4.90 -2.77 13.01
CA SER A 199 5.79 -3.76 13.62
C SER A 199 6.52 -4.56 12.57
N ILE A 200 7.84 -4.36 12.46
CA ILE A 200 8.69 -5.08 11.50
C ILE A 200 8.70 -6.58 11.80
N MET A 201 8.80 -6.96 13.09
CA MET A 201 8.81 -8.37 13.47
C MET A 201 7.51 -9.10 13.11
N ASN A 202 6.35 -8.43 13.27
CA ASN A 202 5.09 -9.04 12.88
C ASN A 202 4.87 -8.97 11.35
N TRP A 203 5.38 -7.93 10.68
CA TRP A 203 5.33 -7.82 9.22
C TRP A 203 6.01 -9.01 8.52
N ILE A 204 7.17 -9.44 9.04
CA ILE A 204 7.84 -10.67 8.57
C ILE A 204 6.89 -11.86 8.62
N LYS A 205 6.20 -12.07 9.76
CA LYS A 205 5.23 -13.16 9.93
C LYS A 205 4.02 -13.05 9.01
N ILE A 206 3.54 -11.82 8.75
CA ILE A 206 2.46 -11.57 7.81
C ILE A 206 2.86 -12.06 6.42
N LEU A 207 4.04 -11.68 5.92
CA LEU A 207 4.52 -12.07 4.60
C LEU A 207 4.68 -13.59 4.46
N GLU A 208 5.18 -14.27 5.50
CA GLU A 208 5.29 -15.73 5.56
C GLU A 208 3.90 -16.40 5.53
N THR A 209 2.97 -15.89 6.33
CA THR A 209 1.60 -16.42 6.41
C THR A 209 0.88 -16.26 5.07
N VAL A 210 0.91 -15.06 4.48
CA VAL A 210 0.30 -14.77 3.19
C VAL A 210 0.91 -15.65 2.09
N ALA A 211 2.24 -15.81 2.05
CA ALA A 211 2.91 -16.66 1.08
C ALA A 211 2.51 -18.15 1.21
N SER A 212 2.11 -18.59 2.39
CA SER A 212 1.65 -19.98 2.61
C SER A 212 0.15 -20.18 2.36
N GLU A 213 -0.67 -19.16 2.61
CA GLU A 213 -2.13 -19.26 2.59
C GLU A 213 -2.71 -19.24 1.16
N TYR A 214 -2.18 -18.37 0.28
CA TYR A 214 -2.72 -18.23 -1.08
C TYR A 214 -2.10 -19.24 -2.06
N PRO A 215 -2.80 -19.55 -3.19
CA PRO A 215 -2.33 -20.50 -4.19
C PRO A 215 -0.93 -20.21 -4.72
N ALA A 216 -0.24 -21.24 -5.17
CA ALA A 216 1.15 -21.13 -5.62
C ALA A 216 1.30 -20.23 -6.88
N ASP A 217 0.26 -20.17 -7.70
CA ASP A 217 0.16 -19.41 -8.94
C ASP A 217 -0.61 -18.09 -8.78
N ALA A 218 -0.91 -17.66 -7.53
CA ALA A 218 -1.52 -16.37 -7.28
C ALA A 218 -0.62 -15.24 -7.81
N MET A 219 -1.24 -14.25 -8.42
CA MET A 219 -0.58 -13.00 -8.80
C MET A 219 -0.75 -11.98 -7.69
N TYR A 220 0.28 -11.19 -7.44
CA TYR A 220 0.27 -10.19 -6.38
C TYR A 220 0.38 -8.79 -6.96
N ILE A 221 -0.43 -7.86 -6.43
CA ILE A 221 -0.34 -6.42 -6.64
C ILE A 221 0.27 -5.82 -5.37
N PHE A 222 1.28 -4.98 -5.53
CA PHE A 222 2.00 -4.33 -4.44
C PHE A 222 1.63 -2.85 -4.36
N GLY A 223 1.65 -2.27 -3.17
CA GLY A 223 1.36 -0.85 -2.99
C GLY A 223 2.34 0.04 -3.75
N HIS A 224 3.62 -0.27 -3.66
CA HIS A 224 4.70 0.44 -4.34
C HIS A 224 5.71 -0.52 -4.97
N GLY A 225 6.44 -0.03 -5.97
CA GLY A 225 7.53 -0.78 -6.58
C GLY A 225 8.52 0.13 -7.29
N LYS A 226 9.79 -0.26 -7.25
CA LYS A 226 10.83 0.39 -8.03
C LYS A 226 10.52 0.22 -9.53
N PRO A 227 10.70 1.25 -10.37
CA PRO A 227 10.28 1.20 -11.78
C PRO A 227 10.78 -0.03 -12.55
N GLU A 228 12.00 -0.48 -12.28
CA GLU A 228 12.57 -1.65 -12.97
C GLU A 228 11.90 -2.98 -12.57
N TYR A 229 11.25 -3.04 -11.41
CA TYR A 229 10.60 -4.25 -10.88
C TYR A 229 9.08 -4.19 -10.95
N GLY A 230 8.50 -2.97 -11.10
CA GLY A 230 7.06 -2.76 -11.16
C GLY A 230 6.32 -3.08 -9.87
N VAL A 231 4.98 -3.04 -9.97
CA VAL A 231 4.06 -3.19 -8.82
C VAL A 231 3.34 -4.54 -8.79
N THR A 232 3.82 -5.51 -9.54
CA THR A 232 3.23 -6.87 -9.55
C THR A 232 4.31 -7.93 -9.39
N GLY A 233 3.90 -9.10 -8.92
CA GLY A 233 4.82 -10.21 -8.73
C GLY A 233 4.15 -11.51 -8.31
N SER A 234 4.92 -12.33 -7.64
CA SER A 234 4.57 -13.65 -7.16
C SER A 234 4.92 -13.78 -5.66
N LYS A 235 4.60 -14.93 -5.06
CA LYS A 235 5.03 -15.21 -3.68
C LYS A 235 6.56 -15.16 -3.47
N LYS A 236 7.37 -15.28 -4.54
CA LYS A 236 8.83 -15.09 -4.43
C LYS A 236 9.19 -13.65 -4.03
N ASP A 237 8.41 -12.68 -4.49
CA ASP A 237 8.63 -11.27 -4.21
C ASP A 237 8.23 -10.92 -2.77
N LEU A 238 7.22 -11.62 -2.21
CA LEU A 238 6.92 -11.56 -0.77
C LEU A 238 8.13 -12.05 0.05
N GLY A 239 8.76 -13.15 -0.39
CA GLY A 239 9.98 -13.68 0.21
C GLY A 239 11.13 -12.67 0.20
N VAL A 240 11.32 -11.95 -0.90
CA VAL A 240 12.37 -10.90 -1.01
C VAL A 240 12.13 -9.76 -0.02
N MET A 241 10.87 -9.30 0.13
CA MET A 241 10.52 -8.27 1.12
C MET A 241 10.70 -8.77 2.54
N ARG A 242 10.26 -10.01 2.84
CA ARG A 242 10.47 -10.67 4.13
C ARG A 242 11.96 -10.76 4.48
N ASP A 243 12.79 -11.18 3.53
CA ASP A 243 14.23 -11.34 3.74
C ASP A 243 14.91 -9.99 4.04
N TYR A 244 14.49 -8.92 3.35
CA TYR A 244 14.96 -7.58 3.65
C TYR A 244 14.60 -7.11 5.07
N LEU A 245 13.34 -7.28 5.48
CA LEU A 245 12.89 -6.96 6.83
C LEU A 245 13.61 -7.82 7.89
N SER A 246 13.83 -9.09 7.60
CA SER A 246 14.59 -10.00 8.49
C SER A 246 16.04 -9.57 8.63
N ALA A 247 16.68 -9.14 7.55
CA ALA A 247 18.04 -8.61 7.60
C ALA A 247 18.15 -7.31 8.43
N ILE A 248 17.12 -6.44 8.38
CA ILE A 248 17.03 -5.25 9.26
C ILE A 248 17.03 -5.67 10.73
N ILE A 249 16.15 -6.60 11.12
CA ILE A 249 16.04 -7.09 12.52
C ILE A 249 17.34 -7.76 12.96
N GLU A 250 17.89 -8.64 12.13
CA GLU A 250 19.13 -9.37 12.46
C GLU A 250 20.33 -8.44 12.62
N TYR A 251 20.49 -7.46 11.73
CA TYR A 251 21.54 -6.46 11.84
C TYR A 251 21.46 -5.67 13.15
N VAL A 252 20.24 -5.27 13.53
CA VAL A 252 20.03 -4.55 14.80
C VAL A 252 20.31 -5.43 16.00
N LYS A 253 19.85 -6.68 16.03
CA LYS A 253 20.15 -7.64 17.12
C LYS A 253 21.64 -7.82 17.31
N GLN A 254 22.36 -8.08 16.22
CA GLN A 254 23.82 -8.22 16.27
C GLN A 254 24.53 -6.95 16.79
N GLY A 255 24.03 -5.77 16.45
CA GLY A 255 24.55 -4.50 16.96
C GLY A 255 24.32 -4.35 18.46
N VAL A 256 23.12 -4.65 18.94
CA VAL A 256 22.75 -4.61 20.36
C VAL A 256 23.60 -5.62 21.16
N ASP A 257 23.74 -6.86 20.68
CA ASP A 257 24.54 -7.91 21.32
C ASP A 257 26.03 -7.54 21.43
N LYS A 258 26.54 -6.75 20.48
CA LYS A 258 27.90 -6.19 20.51
C LYS A 258 28.05 -4.93 21.37
N GLY A 259 26.96 -4.46 21.97
CA GLY A 259 26.93 -3.25 22.80
C GLY A 259 27.03 -1.94 22.04
N LEU A 260 26.70 -1.94 20.73
CA LEU A 260 26.68 -0.72 19.92
C LEU A 260 25.52 0.18 20.34
N SER A 261 25.76 1.48 20.31
CA SER A 261 24.71 2.48 20.53
C SER A 261 23.70 2.51 19.38
N LYS A 262 22.49 3.02 19.65
CA LYS A 262 21.46 3.25 18.60
C LYS A 262 22.06 4.03 17.43
N LYS A 263 22.86 5.06 17.69
CA LYS A 263 23.48 5.89 16.66
C LYS A 263 24.42 5.06 15.75
N GLU A 264 25.30 4.24 16.33
CA GLU A 264 26.23 3.40 15.55
C GLU A 264 25.47 2.40 14.68
N ILE A 265 24.37 1.80 15.17
CA ILE A 265 23.51 0.89 14.42
C ILE A 265 22.81 1.63 13.28
N THR A 266 22.27 2.81 13.52
CA THR A 266 21.49 3.56 12.51
C THR A 266 22.36 4.34 11.52
N ASP A 267 23.69 4.38 11.68
CA ASP A 267 24.60 4.97 10.70
C ASP A 267 24.78 4.11 9.43
N LYS A 268 24.37 2.81 9.44
CA LYS A 268 24.40 1.91 8.28
C LYS A 268 23.46 2.43 7.19
N LYS A 269 23.95 2.55 5.95
CA LYS A 269 23.19 3.10 4.81
C LYS A 269 22.64 2.04 3.89
N VAL A 270 23.29 0.88 3.81
CA VAL A 270 22.93 -0.23 2.94
C VAL A 270 23.16 -1.53 3.68
N LEU A 271 22.23 -2.47 3.61
CA LEU A 271 22.45 -3.84 4.06
C LEU A 271 23.10 -4.66 2.95
N ASP A 272 24.07 -5.48 3.32
CA ASP A 272 24.80 -6.33 2.39
C ASP A 272 23.84 -7.29 1.67
N GLY A 273 23.87 -7.31 0.34
CA GLY A 273 22.97 -8.10 -0.50
C GLY A 273 21.62 -7.43 -0.82
N PHE A 274 21.40 -6.19 -0.35
CA PHE A 274 20.16 -5.43 -0.58
C PHE A 274 20.39 -4.04 -1.20
N ASP A 275 21.44 -3.91 -2.02
CA ASP A 275 21.76 -2.64 -2.70
C ASP A 275 20.61 -2.11 -3.57
N ASN A 276 19.78 -3.00 -4.09
CA ASN A 276 18.63 -2.67 -4.91
C ASN A 276 17.42 -2.11 -4.14
N PHE A 277 17.47 -2.06 -2.80
CA PHE A 277 16.42 -1.45 -1.96
C PHE A 277 16.62 0.07 -1.75
N LEU A 278 17.68 0.65 -2.25
CA LEU A 278 17.98 2.09 -2.15
C LEU A 278 17.15 2.88 -3.18
N TYR A 279 15.91 3.23 -2.86
CA TYR A 279 15.05 3.97 -3.81
C TYR A 279 14.12 4.99 -3.16
N ALA A 280 14.19 5.31 -1.91
CA ALA A 280 13.32 6.33 -1.32
C ALA A 280 14.13 7.40 -0.61
N ASP A 281 13.92 8.68 -0.98
CA ASP A 281 14.64 9.80 -0.36
C ASP A 281 14.02 10.26 0.97
N PHE A 282 12.74 9.97 1.19
CA PHE A 282 11.97 10.45 2.34
C PHE A 282 12.01 9.51 3.55
N TRP A 283 12.26 8.22 3.34
CA TRP A 283 12.40 7.21 4.37
C TRP A 283 13.50 6.23 4.00
N THR A 284 14.52 6.15 4.82
CA THR A 284 15.77 5.47 4.49
C THR A 284 16.02 4.25 5.40
N LEU A 285 17.02 3.45 5.10
CA LEU A 285 17.42 2.34 5.97
C LEU A 285 17.68 2.78 7.43
N PRO A 286 18.39 3.89 7.71
CA PRO A 286 18.53 4.43 9.07
C PRO A 286 17.22 4.60 9.84
N ASP A 287 16.15 5.02 9.16
CA ASP A 287 14.84 5.20 9.77
C ASP A 287 14.26 3.85 10.19
N ASN A 288 14.32 2.84 9.31
CA ASN A 288 13.88 1.47 9.62
C ASN A 288 14.73 0.80 10.70
N LEU A 289 16.05 1.01 10.68
CA LEU A 289 16.94 0.54 11.75
C LEU A 289 16.57 1.16 13.11
N GLY A 290 16.16 2.42 13.10
CA GLY A 290 15.65 3.10 14.29
C GLY A 290 14.41 2.45 14.88
N VAL A 291 13.43 2.10 14.02
CA VAL A 291 12.22 1.36 14.42
C VAL A 291 12.56 -0.04 14.90
N ALA A 292 13.40 -0.77 14.17
CA ALA A 292 13.85 -2.10 14.56
C ALA A 292 14.59 -2.11 15.90
N TYR A 293 15.41 -1.09 16.16
CA TYR A 293 16.10 -0.94 17.45
C TYR A 293 15.11 -0.82 18.61
N GLU A 294 14.04 -0.03 18.42
CA GLU A 294 12.99 0.08 19.44
C GLU A 294 12.25 -1.24 19.66
N GLU A 295 11.94 -1.96 18.60
CA GLU A 295 11.28 -3.27 18.73
C GLU A 295 12.19 -4.31 19.42
N VAL A 296 13.48 -4.36 19.07
CA VAL A 296 14.42 -5.33 19.64
C VAL A 296 14.73 -5.05 21.11
N THR A 297 14.78 -3.77 21.52
CA THR A 297 15.17 -3.40 22.88
C THR A 297 14.02 -3.24 23.87
N GLN A 298 12.75 -3.19 23.35
CA GLN A 298 11.54 -3.03 24.20
C GLN A 298 10.70 -4.32 24.28
N SER A 299 11.11 -5.40 23.59
CA SER A 299 10.43 -6.72 23.58
C SER A 299 10.81 -7.59 24.77
#